data_8ead292a43b8eabb865321dcf1492bad
#
_entry.id   8ead292a43b8eabb865321dcf1492bad
#
_cell.length_a   1.000
_cell.length_b   1.000
_cell.length_c   1.000
_cell.angle_alpha   90.00
_cell.angle_beta   90.00
_cell.angle_gamma   90.00
#
_symmetry.space_group_name_H-M   'P 1'
#
loop_
_entity.id
_entity.type
_entity.pdbx_description
1 polymer ?
#
loop_
_entity_poly.entity_id
_entity_poly.type
_entity_poly.pdbx_seq_one_letter_code
_entity_poly.pdbx_strand_id
1 'polypeptide(L)'
;MYNLTNDTELEHTYMFKWFHRRKDNHSKHLSEFKERLVMQELASLDIEAIKQFALKDWELGETHGLPHWQRVERNGIILATSEVNITVVRLFAYLHDKCRIDNGCDIEHGKKAAIMINGIRHTLLKGLTDNEFELLSKACELHTTTLRTGNSTIDTCFDADRLDLERVGIIPYPNKMATSKGEYYAKNLSE
;
A
#
# COMPACT_ATOMS: atom_id res chain seq x y z
N MET A 1 -29.59 -8.19 -54.30
CA MET A 1 -28.38 -8.78 -53.64
C MET A 1 -27.71 -7.70 -52.85
N TYR A 2 -27.93 -7.64 -51.56
CA TYR A 2 -27.24 -6.70 -50.64
C TYR A 2 -25.96 -7.39 -50.13
N ASN A 3 -24.80 -6.70 -50.31
CA ASN A 3 -23.51 -7.18 -49.81
C ASN A 3 -23.41 -7.04 -48.27
N LEU A 4 -23.44 -8.17 -47.57
CA LEU A 4 -23.30 -8.28 -46.09
C LEU A 4 -21.86 -8.59 -45.65
N THR A 5 -20.83 -8.19 -46.40
CA THR A 5 -19.45 -8.59 -46.09
C THR A 5 -18.54 -7.48 -45.51
N ASN A 6 -19.03 -6.25 -45.30
CA ASN A 6 -18.17 -5.15 -44.82
C ASN A 6 -18.26 -4.83 -43.31
N ASP A 7 -19.25 -5.34 -42.58
CA ASP A 7 -19.41 -4.97 -41.18
C ASP A 7 -18.54 -5.80 -40.21
N THR A 8 -18.27 -7.04 -40.52
CA THR A 8 -17.46 -7.93 -39.66
C THR A 8 -15.96 -7.62 -39.66
N GLU A 9 -15.39 -7.14 -40.74
CA GLU A 9 -13.98 -6.73 -40.79
C GLU A 9 -13.73 -5.40 -40.05
N LEU A 10 -14.68 -4.48 -40.08
CA LEU A 10 -14.63 -3.22 -39.35
C LEU A 10 -14.71 -3.46 -37.82
N GLU A 11 -15.63 -4.28 -37.38
CA GLU A 11 -15.75 -4.63 -35.94
C GLU A 11 -14.50 -5.36 -35.43
N HIS A 12 -13.92 -6.30 -36.18
CA HIS A 12 -12.66 -6.96 -35.83
C HIS A 12 -11.49 -5.97 -35.73
N THR A 13 -11.43 -4.99 -36.62
CA THR A 13 -10.38 -3.96 -36.64
C THR A 13 -10.52 -2.99 -35.49
N TYR A 14 -11.76 -2.62 -35.08
CA TYR A 14 -12.04 -1.77 -33.92
C TYR A 14 -11.74 -2.50 -32.60
N MET A 15 -12.14 -3.76 -32.46
CA MET A 15 -11.83 -4.58 -31.28
C MET A 15 -10.32 -4.79 -31.13
N PHE A 16 -9.59 -5.08 -32.23
CA PHE A 16 -8.14 -5.26 -32.18
C PHE A 16 -7.39 -3.98 -31.79
N LYS A 17 -7.79 -2.81 -32.33
CA LYS A 17 -7.26 -1.49 -31.95
C LYS A 17 -7.60 -1.12 -30.51
N TRP A 18 -8.78 -1.48 -30.02
CA TRP A 18 -9.20 -1.23 -28.63
C TRP A 18 -8.40 -2.08 -27.65
N PHE A 19 -8.17 -3.37 -27.94
CA PHE A 19 -7.33 -4.27 -27.13
C PHE A 19 -5.86 -3.83 -27.11
N HIS A 20 -5.29 -3.38 -28.22
CA HIS A 20 -3.92 -2.87 -28.27
C HIS A 20 -3.78 -1.55 -27.50
N ARG A 21 -4.72 -0.62 -27.66
CA ARG A 21 -4.72 0.63 -26.91
C ARG A 21 -4.83 0.42 -25.38
N ARG A 22 -5.57 -0.58 -24.92
CA ARG A 22 -5.64 -0.96 -23.51
C ARG A 22 -4.35 -1.57 -22.98
N LYS A 23 -3.71 -2.45 -23.76
CA LYS A 23 -2.40 -3.02 -23.42
C LYS A 23 -1.32 -1.95 -23.37
N ASP A 24 -1.31 -1.02 -24.32
CA ASP A 24 -0.33 0.07 -24.39
C ASP A 24 -0.52 1.06 -23.23
N ASN A 25 -1.75 1.44 -22.87
CA ASN A 25 -2.01 2.28 -21.72
C ASN A 25 -1.66 1.58 -20.39
N HIS A 26 -1.96 0.30 -20.26
CA HIS A 26 -1.62 -0.46 -19.06
C HIS A 26 -0.10 -0.63 -18.93
N SER A 27 0.59 -0.93 -20.02
CA SER A 27 2.05 -1.03 -20.10
C SER A 27 2.72 0.33 -19.81
N LYS A 28 2.19 1.42 -20.34
CA LYS A 28 2.68 2.79 -20.10
C LYS A 28 2.52 3.20 -18.65
N HIS A 29 1.34 2.99 -18.06
CA HIS A 29 1.11 3.28 -16.64
C HIS A 29 1.99 2.41 -15.72
N LEU A 30 2.25 1.16 -16.08
CA LEU A 30 3.13 0.29 -15.33
C LEU A 30 4.60 0.75 -15.44
N SER A 31 5.04 1.23 -16.62
CA SER A 31 6.38 1.76 -16.80
C SER A 31 6.59 3.08 -16.05
N GLU A 32 5.65 4.02 -16.16
CA GLU A 32 5.66 5.28 -15.41
C GLU A 32 5.64 5.06 -13.89
N PHE A 33 4.90 4.05 -13.44
CA PHE A 33 4.87 3.66 -12.03
C PHE A 33 6.21 3.07 -11.57
N LYS A 34 6.83 2.19 -12.38
CA LYS A 34 8.16 1.64 -12.10
C LYS A 34 9.25 2.72 -12.10
N GLU A 35 9.20 3.66 -13.04
CA GLU A 35 10.13 4.79 -13.07
C GLU A 35 9.99 5.68 -11.84
N ARG A 36 8.76 5.96 -11.39
CA ARG A 36 8.53 6.69 -10.13
C ARG A 36 9.06 5.93 -8.92
N LEU A 37 8.90 4.61 -8.85
CA LEU A 37 9.47 3.79 -7.78
C LEU A 37 11.00 3.87 -7.77
N VAL A 38 11.64 3.76 -8.94
CA VAL A 38 13.10 3.87 -9.07
C VAL A 38 13.59 5.28 -8.72
N MET A 39 12.90 6.33 -9.15
CA MET A 39 13.28 7.71 -8.81
C MET A 39 13.09 8.01 -7.31
N GLN A 40 12.10 7.42 -6.66
CA GLN A 40 11.91 7.51 -5.22
C GLN A 40 12.95 6.67 -4.44
N GLU A 41 13.38 5.56 -4.98
CA GLU A 41 14.45 4.72 -4.40
C GLU A 41 15.82 5.42 -4.47
N LEU A 42 16.05 6.22 -5.52
CA LEU A 42 17.27 7.06 -5.68
C LEU A 42 17.28 8.30 -4.76
N ALA A 43 16.15 8.73 -4.20
CA ALA A 43 16.08 9.82 -3.24
C ALA A 43 16.33 9.34 -1.82
N SER A 44 17.56 8.96 -1.50
CA SER A 44 18.26 8.89 -0.20
C SER A 44 17.57 8.24 1.02
N LEU A 45 16.44 7.54 0.90
CA LEU A 45 15.82 6.80 1.99
C LEU A 45 16.21 5.32 1.91
N ASP A 46 16.98 4.85 2.86
CA ASP A 46 17.43 3.46 2.93
C ASP A 46 16.32 2.58 3.54
N ILE A 47 15.46 2.03 2.69
CA ILE A 47 14.39 1.10 3.11
C ILE A 47 14.97 -0.15 3.75
N GLU A 48 16.15 -0.61 3.34
CA GLU A 48 16.78 -1.79 3.97
C GLU A 48 17.21 -1.48 5.41
N ALA A 49 17.76 -0.30 5.67
CA ALA A 49 18.05 0.13 7.03
C ALA A 49 16.77 0.21 7.90
N ILE A 50 15.62 0.63 7.31
CA ILE A 50 14.33 0.63 8.00
C ILE A 50 13.87 -0.80 8.32
N LYS A 51 14.01 -1.76 7.40
CA LYS A 51 13.71 -3.19 7.64
C LYS A 51 14.56 -3.75 8.76
N GLN A 52 15.85 -3.48 8.74
CA GLN A 52 16.77 -3.93 9.79
C GLN A 52 16.42 -3.32 11.15
N PHE A 53 16.06 -2.04 11.17
CA PHE A 53 15.54 -1.39 12.38
C PHE A 53 14.25 -2.03 12.88
N ALA A 54 13.31 -2.32 12.00
CA ALA A 54 12.06 -2.97 12.36
C ALA A 54 12.26 -4.40 12.89
N LEU A 55 13.21 -5.15 12.32
CA LEU A 55 13.54 -6.51 12.75
C LEU A 55 14.34 -6.56 14.05
N LYS A 56 15.08 -5.50 14.38
CA LYS A 56 15.87 -5.45 15.59
C LYS A 56 14.97 -5.65 16.83
N ASP A 57 15.33 -6.59 17.67
CA ASP A 57 14.61 -6.94 18.91
C ASP A 57 13.12 -7.33 18.66
N TRP A 58 12.79 -7.86 17.46
CA TRP A 58 11.45 -8.35 17.15
C TRP A 58 11.28 -9.81 17.64
N GLU A 59 10.33 -10.04 18.55
CA GLU A 59 10.13 -11.33 19.20
C GLU A 59 8.75 -11.97 18.95
N LEU A 60 7.81 -11.26 18.30
CA LEU A 60 6.42 -11.74 18.13
C LEU A 60 6.23 -12.70 16.93
N GLY A 61 7.33 -13.16 16.30
CA GLY A 61 7.26 -14.12 15.20
C GLY A 61 6.73 -13.53 13.89
N GLU A 62 6.13 -14.39 13.06
CA GLU A 62 5.80 -14.04 11.66
C GLU A 62 4.44 -13.40 11.48
N THR A 63 3.49 -13.62 12.42
CA THR A 63 2.11 -13.16 12.28
C THR A 63 2.02 -11.64 12.12
N HIS A 64 2.76 -10.88 12.91
CA HIS A 64 2.88 -9.42 12.83
C HIS A 64 4.29 -8.96 12.43
N GLY A 65 5.15 -9.88 11.98
CA GLY A 65 6.54 -9.63 11.62
C GLY A 65 6.79 -9.46 10.13
N LEU A 66 8.02 -9.74 9.70
CA LEU A 66 8.51 -9.46 8.35
C LEU A 66 7.62 -9.99 7.21
N PRO A 67 7.09 -11.22 7.23
CA PRO A 67 6.22 -11.69 6.16
C PRO A 67 4.94 -10.87 6.02
N HIS A 68 4.34 -10.44 7.14
CA HIS A 68 3.20 -9.52 7.15
C HIS A 68 3.61 -8.15 6.57
N TRP A 69 4.68 -7.53 7.06
CA TRP A 69 5.14 -6.22 6.60
C TRP A 69 5.41 -6.19 5.10
N GLN A 70 6.00 -7.27 4.54
CA GLN A 70 6.22 -7.39 3.10
C GLN A 70 4.91 -7.50 2.30
N ARG A 71 3.88 -8.16 2.84
CA ARG A 71 2.55 -8.20 2.21
C ARG A 71 1.86 -6.85 2.28
N VAL A 72 1.97 -6.14 3.41
CA VAL A 72 1.48 -4.76 3.56
C VAL A 72 2.15 -3.82 2.55
N GLU A 73 3.48 -3.88 2.41
CA GLU A 73 4.20 -3.11 1.37
C GLU A 73 3.65 -3.40 -0.03
N ARG A 74 3.54 -4.68 -0.40
CA ARG A 74 3.02 -5.10 -1.70
C ARG A 74 1.58 -4.63 -1.93
N ASN A 75 0.70 -4.83 -0.96
CA ASN A 75 -0.69 -4.39 -1.01
C ASN A 75 -0.77 -2.87 -1.22
N GLY A 76 0.00 -2.10 -0.45
CA GLY A 76 0.04 -0.66 -0.55
C GLY A 76 0.52 -0.17 -1.93
N ILE A 77 1.54 -0.81 -2.49
CA ILE A 77 2.00 -0.52 -3.86
C ILE A 77 0.90 -0.81 -4.90
N ILE A 78 0.19 -1.93 -4.76
CA ILE A 78 -0.91 -2.31 -5.64
C ILE A 78 -2.05 -1.29 -5.52
N LEU A 79 -2.41 -0.86 -4.31
CA LEU A 79 -3.50 0.06 -4.04
C LEU A 79 -3.18 1.50 -4.48
N ALA A 80 -1.91 1.88 -4.56
CA ALA A 80 -1.51 3.25 -4.82
C ALA A 80 -2.07 3.81 -6.13
N THR A 81 -2.50 5.06 -6.08
CA THR A 81 -2.86 5.91 -7.21
C THR A 81 -1.79 7.00 -7.40
N SER A 82 -1.97 7.89 -8.40
CA SER A 82 -1.05 9.01 -8.63
C SER A 82 -0.95 10.00 -7.46
N GLU A 83 -1.95 10.02 -6.57
CA GLU A 83 -2.02 10.94 -5.42
C GLU A 83 -1.37 10.37 -4.16
N VAL A 84 -1.03 9.07 -4.16
CA VAL A 84 -0.47 8.37 -3.00
C VAL A 84 1.03 8.56 -2.94
N ASN A 85 1.54 8.95 -1.78
CA ASN A 85 2.97 8.96 -1.52
C ASN A 85 3.48 7.55 -1.20
N ILE A 86 4.15 6.94 -2.18
CA ILE A 86 4.67 5.57 -2.08
C ILE A 86 5.74 5.44 -1.01
N THR A 87 6.56 6.45 -0.78
CA THR A 87 7.58 6.43 0.28
C THR A 87 6.92 6.23 1.64
N VAL A 88 5.86 6.98 1.92
CA VAL A 88 5.09 6.86 3.18
C VAL A 88 4.48 5.46 3.30
N VAL A 89 3.86 4.94 2.24
CA VAL A 89 3.25 3.60 2.23
C VAL A 89 4.28 2.50 2.54
N ARG A 90 5.45 2.56 1.93
CA ARG A 90 6.53 1.60 2.17
C ARG A 90 7.07 1.66 3.60
N LEU A 91 7.26 2.86 4.13
CA LEU A 91 7.71 3.05 5.51
C LEU A 91 6.67 2.57 6.52
N PHE A 92 5.40 2.90 6.29
CA PHE A 92 4.29 2.43 7.11
C PHE A 92 4.31 0.91 7.23
N ALA A 93 4.49 0.21 6.11
CA ALA A 93 4.51 -1.25 6.09
C ALA A 93 5.47 -1.87 7.13
N TYR A 94 6.66 -1.28 7.30
CA TYR A 94 7.66 -1.82 8.21
C TYR A 94 7.62 -1.23 9.63
N LEU A 95 6.96 -0.09 9.83
CA LEU A 95 7.02 0.64 11.10
C LEU A 95 5.73 0.57 11.92
N HIS A 96 4.55 0.33 11.29
CA HIS A 96 3.25 0.43 11.96
C HIS A 96 3.09 -0.54 13.13
N ASP A 97 3.57 -1.78 12.98
CA ASP A 97 3.45 -2.85 13.97
C ASP A 97 4.68 -3.01 14.88
N LYS A 98 5.78 -2.25 14.63
CA LYS A 98 7.06 -2.42 15.35
C LYS A 98 6.92 -2.32 16.88
N CYS A 99 5.94 -1.60 17.37
CA CYS A 99 5.74 -1.36 18.79
C CYS A 99 4.67 -2.26 19.44
N ARG A 100 4.24 -3.34 18.76
CA ARG A 100 3.36 -4.34 19.37
C ARG A 100 4.07 -5.08 20.50
N ILE A 101 3.29 -5.40 21.52
CA ILE A 101 3.77 -6.16 22.70
C ILE A 101 3.27 -7.59 22.74
N ASP A 102 2.25 -7.93 21.95
CA ASP A 102 1.69 -9.27 21.82
C ASP A 102 1.04 -9.48 20.43
N ASN A 103 0.62 -10.71 20.15
CA ASN A 103 -0.12 -11.08 18.94
C ASN A 103 -1.65 -10.90 19.07
N GLY A 104 -2.12 -10.38 20.17
CA GLY A 104 -3.53 -10.14 20.45
C GLY A 104 -4.00 -8.73 20.10
N CYS A 105 -4.95 -8.22 20.87
CA CYS A 105 -5.54 -6.90 20.67
C CYS A 105 -4.72 -5.80 21.39
N ASP A 106 -3.57 -5.41 20.85
CA ASP A 106 -2.80 -4.25 21.35
C ASP A 106 -3.26 -2.96 20.61
N ILE A 107 -4.30 -2.31 21.11
CA ILE A 107 -4.89 -1.12 20.47
C ILE A 107 -3.96 0.11 20.51
N GLU A 108 -2.99 0.14 21.43
CA GLU A 108 -2.10 1.27 21.63
C GLU A 108 -0.81 1.18 20.79
N HIS A 109 -0.57 0.06 20.08
CA HIS A 109 0.68 -0.09 19.32
C HIS A 109 0.85 0.98 18.24
N GLY A 110 -0.23 1.45 17.63
CA GLY A 110 -0.16 2.52 16.62
C GLY A 110 0.36 3.83 17.20
N LYS A 111 -0.13 4.26 18.36
CA LYS A 111 0.39 5.44 19.08
C LYS A 111 1.84 5.26 19.48
N LYS A 112 2.20 4.08 19.99
CA LYS A 112 3.59 3.77 20.35
C LYS A 112 4.50 3.83 19.13
N ALA A 113 4.03 3.33 17.96
CA ALA A 113 4.76 3.43 16.71
C ALA A 113 4.98 4.89 16.28
N ALA A 114 3.96 5.75 16.37
CA ALA A 114 4.11 7.18 16.09
C ALA A 114 5.14 7.87 17.01
N ILE A 115 5.15 7.53 18.30
CA ILE A 115 6.18 8.03 19.26
C ILE A 115 7.56 7.54 18.86
N MET A 116 7.73 6.27 18.55
CA MET A 116 8.98 5.67 18.08
C MET A 116 9.50 6.35 16.80
N ILE A 117 8.62 6.61 15.82
CA ILE A 117 8.93 7.32 14.56
C ILE A 117 9.50 8.71 14.85
N ASN A 118 8.94 9.47 15.81
CA ASN A 118 9.49 10.75 16.23
C ASN A 118 10.94 10.61 16.73
N GLY A 119 11.25 9.56 17.48
CA GLY A 119 12.61 9.30 17.97
C GLY A 119 13.65 9.06 16.87
N ILE A 120 13.23 8.58 15.69
CA ILE A 120 14.12 8.30 14.55
C ILE A 120 14.03 9.34 13.42
N ARG A 121 13.29 10.45 13.62
CA ARG A 121 13.04 11.50 12.61
C ARG A 121 14.35 12.06 12.02
N HIS A 122 15.33 12.34 12.86
CA HIS A 122 16.59 12.97 12.47
C HIS A 122 17.73 11.98 12.18
N THR A 123 17.44 10.68 12.23
CA THR A 123 18.38 9.60 11.92
C THR A 123 17.94 8.81 10.72
N LEU A 124 17.19 7.73 10.90
CA LEU A 124 16.73 6.85 9.82
C LEU A 124 15.74 7.53 8.87
N LEU A 125 14.94 8.47 9.35
CA LEU A 125 13.91 9.18 8.55
C LEU A 125 14.33 10.59 8.13
N LYS A 126 15.61 10.94 8.24
CA LYS A 126 16.14 12.29 7.92
C LYS A 126 15.89 12.74 6.47
N GLY A 127 15.69 11.79 5.54
CA GLY A 127 15.42 12.06 4.13
C GLY A 127 13.95 12.44 3.83
N LEU A 128 13.03 12.30 4.79
CA LEU A 128 11.63 12.69 4.60
C LEU A 128 11.44 14.20 4.68
N THR A 129 10.59 14.73 3.84
CA THR A 129 10.00 16.06 4.04
C THR A 129 9.11 16.08 5.29
N ASP A 130 8.79 17.26 5.82
CA ASP A 130 7.93 17.38 6.99
C ASP A 130 6.51 16.84 6.72
N ASN A 131 6.00 17.04 5.51
CA ASN A 131 4.70 16.50 5.09
C ASN A 131 4.70 14.97 5.04
N GLU A 132 5.73 14.34 4.49
CA GLU A 132 5.85 12.86 4.46
C GLU A 132 5.97 12.29 5.86
N PHE A 133 6.74 12.95 6.71
CA PHE A 133 6.87 12.56 8.11
C PHE A 133 5.54 12.66 8.87
N GLU A 134 4.78 13.74 8.68
CA GLU A 134 3.47 13.91 9.29
C GLU A 134 2.48 12.85 8.81
N LEU A 135 2.44 12.56 7.51
CA LEU A 135 1.61 11.50 6.94
C LEU A 135 1.95 10.13 7.51
N LEU A 136 3.24 9.79 7.60
CA LEU A 136 3.70 8.53 8.18
C LEU A 136 3.31 8.41 9.65
N SER A 137 3.56 9.45 10.43
CA SER A 137 3.23 9.48 11.86
C SER A 137 1.74 9.28 12.09
N LYS A 138 0.90 10.02 11.36
CA LYS A 138 -0.57 9.88 11.43
C LYS A 138 -1.05 8.50 10.94
N ALA A 139 -0.47 7.97 9.87
CA ALA A 139 -0.82 6.64 9.39
C ALA A 139 -0.56 5.59 10.48
N CYS A 140 0.62 5.60 11.10
CA CYS A 140 0.94 4.68 12.19
C CYS A 140 0.05 4.90 13.42
N GLU A 141 -0.19 6.16 13.82
CA GLU A 141 -1.00 6.46 15.01
C GLU A 141 -2.44 5.95 14.88
N LEU A 142 -3.05 6.13 13.72
CA LEU A 142 -4.49 6.01 13.52
C LEU A 142 -4.94 4.65 12.96
N HIS A 143 -4.04 3.80 12.44
CA HIS A 143 -4.43 2.59 11.69
C HIS A 143 -5.25 1.59 12.54
N THR A 144 -5.06 1.57 13.86
CA THR A 144 -5.79 0.67 14.78
C THR A 144 -7.18 1.15 15.14
N THR A 145 -7.43 2.46 15.08
CA THR A 145 -8.65 3.08 15.65
C THR A 145 -9.52 3.80 14.64
N THR A 146 -9.00 4.17 13.49
CA THR A 146 -9.68 5.02 12.52
C THR A 146 -10.01 4.23 11.24
N LEU A 147 -11.26 4.32 10.77
CA LEU A 147 -11.68 3.64 9.55
C LEU A 147 -11.09 4.31 8.30
N ARG A 148 -11.22 5.64 8.21
CA ARG A 148 -10.73 6.47 7.08
C ARG A 148 -10.47 7.89 7.54
N THR A 149 -9.54 8.56 6.88
CA THR A 149 -9.16 9.96 7.16
C THR A 149 -9.57 10.92 6.04
N GLY A 150 -9.82 10.41 4.83
CA GLY A 150 -9.99 11.19 3.61
C GLY A 150 -8.66 11.60 2.96
N ASN A 151 -7.52 11.23 3.53
CA ASN A 151 -6.20 11.40 2.90
C ASN A 151 -5.81 10.13 2.15
N SER A 152 -5.60 10.23 0.84
CA SER A 152 -5.36 9.08 -0.05
C SER A 152 -4.14 8.24 0.38
N THR A 153 -3.08 8.86 0.89
CA THR A 153 -1.88 8.15 1.35
C THR A 153 -2.15 7.37 2.65
N ILE A 154 -2.73 8.03 3.65
CA ILE A 154 -3.04 7.39 4.94
C ILE A 154 -4.06 6.26 4.76
N ASP A 155 -5.11 6.52 4.01
CA ASP A 155 -6.18 5.56 3.76
C ASP A 155 -5.68 4.35 2.96
N THR A 156 -4.71 4.54 2.05
CA THR A 156 -4.01 3.44 1.37
C THR A 156 -3.17 2.60 2.35
N CYS A 157 -2.49 3.22 3.32
CA CYS A 157 -1.77 2.49 4.37
C CYS A 157 -2.72 1.59 5.17
N PHE A 158 -3.88 2.13 5.55
CA PHE A 158 -4.87 1.36 6.32
C PHE A 158 -5.39 0.15 5.54
N ASP A 159 -5.73 0.35 4.27
CA ASP A 159 -6.25 -0.74 3.45
C ASP A 159 -5.18 -1.79 3.12
N ALA A 160 -3.92 -1.37 2.98
CA ALA A 160 -2.81 -2.27 2.75
C ALA A 160 -2.64 -3.28 3.91
N ASP A 161 -2.78 -2.83 5.15
CA ASP A 161 -2.76 -3.69 6.35
C ASP A 161 -4.03 -4.54 6.43
N ARG A 162 -5.22 -3.95 6.26
CA ARG A 162 -6.49 -4.66 6.35
C ARG A 162 -6.66 -5.76 5.32
N LEU A 163 -6.10 -5.62 4.11
CA LEU A 163 -6.11 -6.67 3.10
C LEU A 163 -5.29 -7.90 3.50
N ASP A 164 -4.42 -7.81 4.51
CA ASP A 164 -3.65 -8.93 5.03
C ASP A 164 -4.28 -9.59 6.28
N LEU A 165 -5.52 -9.24 6.65
CA LEU A 165 -6.20 -9.80 7.82
C LEU A 165 -6.49 -11.30 7.71
N GLU A 166 -6.47 -11.89 6.52
CA GLU A 166 -6.60 -13.34 6.32
C GLU A 166 -5.50 -14.12 7.07
N ARG A 167 -4.32 -13.52 7.30
CA ARG A 167 -3.25 -14.14 8.09
C ARG A 167 -3.67 -14.50 9.53
N VAL A 168 -4.68 -13.84 10.05
CA VAL A 168 -5.26 -14.07 11.38
C VAL A 168 -6.69 -14.63 11.30
N GLY A 169 -7.09 -15.17 10.14
CA GLY A 169 -8.38 -15.81 9.92
C GLY A 169 -9.56 -14.84 9.78
N ILE A 170 -9.30 -13.56 9.50
CA ILE A 170 -10.33 -12.53 9.30
C ILE A 170 -10.41 -12.20 7.81
N ILE A 171 -11.56 -12.42 7.18
CA ILE A 171 -11.78 -12.02 5.79
C ILE A 171 -11.93 -10.49 5.75
N PRO A 172 -11.17 -9.79 4.88
CA PRO A 172 -11.30 -8.35 4.70
C PRO A 172 -12.69 -7.97 4.16
N TYR A 173 -13.44 -7.15 4.88
CA TYR A 173 -14.77 -6.70 4.44
C TYR A 173 -14.66 -5.44 3.57
N PRO A 174 -15.28 -5.39 2.37
CA PRO A 174 -15.23 -4.22 1.49
C PRO A 174 -15.68 -2.92 2.16
N ASN A 175 -16.75 -2.95 2.96
CA ASN A 175 -17.28 -1.79 3.68
C ASN A 175 -16.38 -1.31 4.84
N LYS A 176 -15.33 -2.03 5.17
CA LYS A 176 -14.29 -1.66 6.15
C LYS A 176 -13.03 -1.11 5.49
N MET A 177 -13.00 -1.01 4.18
CA MET A 177 -11.91 -0.35 3.45
C MET A 177 -12.09 1.16 3.44
N ALA A 178 -10.99 1.88 3.39
CA ALA A 178 -10.96 3.33 3.40
C ALA A 178 -11.01 3.92 1.98
N THR A 179 -10.54 3.16 0.97
CA THR A 179 -10.45 3.57 -0.44
C THR A 179 -11.31 2.69 -1.33
N SER A 180 -11.78 3.23 -2.46
CA SER A 180 -12.54 2.44 -3.46
C SER A 180 -11.72 1.30 -4.05
N LYS A 181 -10.40 1.45 -4.14
CA LYS A 181 -9.51 0.41 -4.64
C LYS A 181 -9.36 -0.71 -3.61
N GLY A 182 -9.27 -0.37 -2.31
CA GLY A 182 -9.32 -1.33 -1.21
C GLY A 182 -10.64 -2.11 -1.18
N GLU A 183 -11.78 -1.43 -1.33
CA GLU A 183 -13.10 -2.07 -1.44
C GLU A 183 -13.15 -3.09 -2.60
N TYR A 184 -12.64 -2.70 -3.77
CA TYR A 184 -12.58 -3.60 -4.94
C TYR A 184 -11.75 -4.85 -4.66
N TYR A 185 -10.54 -4.70 -4.08
CA TYR A 185 -9.69 -5.85 -3.79
C TYR A 185 -10.26 -6.74 -2.68
N ALA A 186 -10.80 -6.17 -1.60
CA ALA A 186 -11.44 -6.94 -0.54
C ALA A 186 -12.63 -7.76 -1.04
N LYS A 187 -13.41 -7.23 -1.99
CA LYS A 187 -14.52 -7.97 -2.63
C LYS A 187 -14.03 -9.18 -3.42
N ASN A 188 -12.94 -9.02 -4.18
CA ASN A 188 -12.41 -10.09 -5.02
C ASN A 188 -11.56 -11.13 -4.25
N LEU A 189 -11.20 -10.89 -3.00
CA LEU A 189 -10.62 -11.89 -2.10
C LEU A 189 -11.71 -12.80 -1.50
N SER A 190 -12.96 -12.35 -1.49
CA SER A 190 -14.09 -13.03 -0.85
C SER A 190 -14.88 -13.93 -1.82
N GLU A 191 -14.55 -13.90 -3.11
CA GLU A 191 -15.12 -14.75 -4.18
C GLU A 191 -14.20 -15.93 -4.49
#